data_71a5b9e83f912830219b08130900898e
#
_entry.id   71a5b9e83f912830219b08130900898e
#
_cell.length_a   1.000
_cell.length_b   1.000
_cell.length_c   1.000
_cell.angle_alpha   90.00
_cell.angle_beta   90.00
_cell.angle_gamma   90.00
#
_symmetry.space_group_name_H-M   'P 1'
#
loop_
_entity.id
_entity.type
_entity.pdbx_description
1 polymer ?
#
loop_
_entity_poly.entity_id
_entity_poly.type
_entity_poly.pdbx_seq_one_letter_code
_entity_poly.pdbx_strand_id
1 'polypeptide(L)'
;PNLNLLGEREKDKYGNSSYEEIKKNCLTFSKKHNINVSFFQSNIEGEIVDETQNARKKQDCLIINAGGYTHTSVAIHDALKILKIPIIELHINNIYKRVDFRHISLISNVANGLIC
;
A
#
# COMPACT_ATOMS: atom_id res chain seq x y z
N PRO A 1 -7.16 1.15 -2.61
CA PRO A 1 -8.63 1.22 -2.55
C PRO A 1 -9.21 0.10 -1.69
N ASN A 2 -10.40 0.33 -1.12
CA ASN A 2 -11.18 -0.62 -0.30
C ASN A 2 -10.52 -1.05 1.04
N LEU A 3 -9.35 -0.56 1.39
CA LEU A 3 -8.71 -0.87 2.67
C LEU A 3 -9.37 -0.13 3.85
N ASN A 4 -10.13 0.92 3.57
CA ASN A 4 -11.00 1.59 4.54
C ASN A 4 -12.07 0.64 5.14
N LEU A 5 -12.38 -0.47 4.44
CA LEU A 5 -13.37 -1.48 4.87
C LEU A 5 -12.72 -2.74 5.47
N LEU A 6 -11.44 -2.68 5.85
CA LEU A 6 -10.80 -3.77 6.59
C LEU A 6 -11.55 -4.06 7.89
N GLY A 7 -11.70 -5.35 8.23
CA GLY A 7 -12.49 -5.80 9.36
C GLY A 7 -13.99 -5.96 9.07
N GLU A 8 -14.50 -5.37 7.98
CA GLU A 8 -15.91 -5.47 7.57
C GLU A 8 -16.10 -6.43 6.41
N ARG A 9 -15.15 -6.49 5.45
CA ARG A 9 -15.22 -7.32 4.25
C ARG A 9 -14.30 -8.55 4.32
N GLU A 10 -14.70 -9.64 3.72
CA GLU A 10 -13.92 -10.86 3.48
C GLU A 10 -12.99 -11.23 4.66
N LYS A 11 -13.54 -11.34 5.86
CA LYS A 11 -12.78 -11.62 7.10
C LYS A 11 -11.89 -12.84 7.00
N ASP A 12 -12.30 -13.84 6.25
CA ASP A 12 -11.54 -15.08 5.99
C ASP A 12 -10.22 -14.81 5.24
N LYS A 13 -10.16 -13.72 4.47
CA LYS A 13 -8.98 -13.37 3.67
C LYS A 13 -8.14 -12.27 4.30
N TYR A 14 -8.77 -11.29 4.96
CA TYR A 14 -8.11 -10.07 5.44
C TYR A 14 -8.04 -9.97 6.96
N GLY A 15 -8.60 -10.96 7.68
CA GLY A 15 -8.66 -10.93 9.13
C GLY A 15 -9.73 -9.99 9.68
N ASN A 16 -9.75 -9.85 11.01
CA ASN A 16 -10.77 -9.09 11.73
C ASN A 16 -10.32 -7.67 12.10
N SER A 17 -9.05 -7.34 11.91
CA SER A 17 -8.53 -6.01 12.28
C SER A 17 -9.04 -4.93 11.34
N SER A 18 -9.56 -3.86 11.91
CA SER A 18 -9.97 -2.68 11.17
C SER A 18 -8.77 -1.87 10.68
N TYR A 19 -9.00 -1.01 9.68
CA TYR A 19 -7.99 -0.07 9.22
C TYR A 19 -7.45 0.81 10.37
N GLU A 20 -8.33 1.28 11.25
CA GLU A 20 -7.94 2.11 12.38
C GLU A 20 -7.11 1.37 13.43
N GLU A 21 -7.38 0.08 13.67
CA GLU A 21 -6.54 -0.75 14.54
C GLU A 21 -5.15 -0.94 13.97
N ILE A 22 -5.04 -1.24 12.67
CA ILE A 22 -3.74 -1.37 11.99
C ILE A 22 -2.96 -0.07 12.10
N LYS A 23 -3.61 1.05 11.80
CA LYS A 23 -3.01 2.38 11.92
C LYS A 23 -2.51 2.67 13.34
N LYS A 24 -3.33 2.37 14.35
CA LYS A 24 -2.97 2.53 15.78
C LYS A 24 -1.74 1.68 16.14
N ASN A 25 -1.71 0.43 15.70
CA ASN A 25 -0.60 -0.49 15.96
C ASN A 25 0.70 0.02 15.31
N CYS A 26 0.63 0.46 14.06
CA CYS A 26 1.78 1.05 13.36
C CYS A 26 2.27 2.32 14.05
N LEU A 27 1.38 3.21 14.51
CA LEU A 27 1.75 4.42 15.25
C LEU A 27 2.40 4.10 16.60
N THR A 28 1.92 3.07 17.30
CA THR A 28 2.51 2.63 18.56
C THR A 28 3.93 2.08 18.34
N PHE A 29 4.10 1.26 17.29
CA PHE A 29 5.39 0.71 16.91
C PHE A 29 6.37 1.82 16.50
N SER A 30 5.92 2.75 15.67
CA SER A 30 6.76 3.83 15.14
C SER A 30 7.31 4.73 16.26
N LYS A 31 6.47 5.07 17.23
CA LYS A 31 6.90 5.85 18.42
C LYS A 31 8.00 5.13 19.20
N LYS A 32 7.87 3.81 19.39
CA LYS A 32 8.87 2.99 20.10
C LYS A 32 10.21 2.97 19.40
N HIS A 33 10.22 3.15 18.08
CA HIS A 33 11.44 3.08 17.26
C HIS A 33 11.90 4.44 16.72
N ASN A 34 11.32 5.54 17.19
CA ASN A 34 11.63 6.91 16.73
C ASN A 34 11.44 7.09 15.21
N ILE A 35 10.39 6.48 14.66
CA ILE A 35 10.02 6.59 13.26
C ILE A 35 8.78 7.48 13.13
N ASN A 36 8.81 8.45 12.24
CA ASN A 36 7.65 9.24 11.89
C ASN A 36 6.88 8.53 10.78
N VAL A 37 5.60 8.23 11.02
CA VAL A 37 4.72 7.55 10.04
C VAL A 37 3.53 8.44 9.74
N SER A 38 3.27 8.67 8.46
CA SER A 38 2.04 9.24 7.96
C SER A 38 1.23 8.19 7.20
N PHE A 39 -0.09 8.29 7.24
CA PHE A 39 -0.99 7.37 6.57
C PHE A 39 -1.84 8.12 5.56
N PHE A 40 -2.05 7.47 4.44
CA PHE A 40 -2.99 7.90 3.42
C PHE A 40 -3.80 6.70 2.93
N GLN A 41 -5.08 6.88 2.72
CA GLN A 41 -5.96 5.89 2.11
C GLN A 41 -6.97 6.60 1.22
N SER A 42 -7.15 6.11 0.02
CA SER A 42 -8.19 6.57 -0.90
C SER A 42 -8.67 5.44 -1.81
N ASN A 43 -9.90 5.57 -2.28
CA ASN A 43 -10.46 4.75 -3.35
C ASN A 43 -10.30 5.41 -4.72
N ILE A 44 -9.83 6.64 -4.76
CA ILE A 44 -9.67 7.45 -5.98
C ILE A 44 -8.22 7.34 -6.47
N GLU A 45 -8.04 6.82 -7.67
CA GLU A 45 -6.71 6.58 -8.26
C GLU A 45 -5.88 7.86 -8.34
N GLY A 46 -6.47 8.97 -8.78
CA GLY A 46 -5.80 10.26 -8.89
C GLY A 46 -5.26 10.78 -7.56
N GLU A 47 -6.02 10.61 -6.48
CA GLU A 47 -5.55 10.99 -5.14
C GLU A 47 -4.35 10.17 -4.68
N ILE A 48 -4.31 8.87 -5.04
CA ILE A 48 -3.15 8.00 -4.75
C ILE A 48 -1.93 8.45 -5.56
N VAL A 49 -2.13 8.83 -6.82
CA VAL A 49 -1.07 9.39 -7.68
C VAL A 49 -0.51 10.68 -7.08
N ASP A 50 -1.38 11.62 -6.70
CA ASP A 50 -0.99 12.91 -6.12
C ASP A 50 -0.21 12.73 -4.81
N GLU A 51 -0.69 11.84 -3.92
CA GLU A 51 0.00 11.58 -2.66
C GLU A 51 1.34 10.85 -2.86
N THR A 52 1.41 9.95 -3.84
CA THR A 52 2.68 9.32 -4.23
C THR A 52 3.69 10.38 -4.70
N GLN A 53 3.26 11.33 -5.53
CA GLN A 53 4.11 12.43 -5.98
C GLN A 53 4.55 13.34 -4.82
N ASN A 54 3.67 13.59 -3.84
CA ASN A 54 3.97 14.37 -2.63
C ASN A 54 5.03 13.67 -1.75
N ALA A 55 4.99 12.34 -1.65
CA ALA A 55 5.95 11.55 -0.89
C ALA A 55 7.40 11.80 -1.33
N ARG A 56 7.63 12.08 -2.59
CA ARG A 56 8.96 12.43 -3.15
C ARG A 56 9.72 13.51 -2.39
N LYS A 57 9.00 14.45 -1.80
CA LYS A 57 9.59 15.63 -1.12
C LYS A 57 9.53 15.54 0.40
N LYS A 58 8.76 14.62 0.95
CA LYS A 58 8.38 14.63 2.36
C LYS A 58 8.72 13.34 3.10
N GLN A 59 9.02 12.27 2.38
CA GLN A 59 9.18 10.95 2.97
C GLN A 59 10.55 10.36 2.62
N ASP A 60 11.08 9.53 3.52
CA ASP A 60 12.33 8.79 3.33
C ASP A 60 12.09 7.38 2.75
N CYS A 61 10.87 6.87 2.84
CA CYS A 61 10.44 5.56 2.33
C CYS A 61 8.93 5.57 2.09
N LEU A 62 8.47 4.77 1.14
CA LEU A 62 7.06 4.55 0.87
C LEU A 62 6.72 3.06 1.03
N ILE A 63 5.67 2.77 1.80
CA ILE A 63 5.03 1.45 1.83
C ILE A 63 3.66 1.60 1.17
N ILE A 64 3.39 0.82 0.14
CA ILE A 64 2.16 0.91 -0.62
C ILE A 64 1.42 -0.43 -0.70
N ASN A 65 0.13 -0.41 -0.39
CA ASN A 65 -0.82 -1.45 -0.74
C ASN A 65 -1.85 -0.85 -1.71
N ALA A 66 -1.61 -0.97 -2.99
CA ALA A 66 -2.49 -0.40 -4.01
C ALA A 66 -3.78 -1.21 -4.26
N GLY A 67 -3.97 -2.32 -3.54
CA GLY A 67 -5.18 -3.15 -3.66
C GLY A 67 -5.39 -3.64 -5.09
N GLY A 68 -6.57 -3.42 -5.65
CA GLY A 68 -6.88 -3.79 -7.04
C GLY A 68 -6.07 -3.02 -8.07
N TYR A 69 -5.68 -1.78 -7.79
CA TYR A 69 -4.85 -0.98 -8.67
C TYR A 69 -3.44 -1.55 -8.88
N THR A 70 -2.99 -2.45 -8.01
CA THR A 70 -1.73 -3.20 -8.21
C THR A 70 -1.66 -3.86 -9.59
N HIS A 71 -2.81 -4.34 -10.10
CA HIS A 71 -2.89 -5.13 -11.31
C HIS A 71 -3.34 -4.31 -12.54
N THR A 72 -3.78 -3.06 -12.37
CA THR A 72 -4.46 -2.30 -13.42
C THR A 72 -3.93 -0.89 -13.61
N SER A 73 -3.30 -0.29 -12.59
CA SER A 73 -2.95 1.12 -12.65
C SER A 73 -1.53 1.35 -13.17
N VAL A 74 -1.44 1.71 -14.44
CA VAL A 74 -0.21 2.27 -15.03
C VAL A 74 0.07 3.66 -14.44
N ALA A 75 -0.98 4.43 -14.09
CA ALA A 75 -0.82 5.77 -13.52
C ALA A 75 -0.09 5.75 -12.18
N ILE A 76 -0.47 4.83 -11.28
CA ILE A 76 0.24 4.65 -9.99
C ILE A 76 1.65 4.12 -10.23
N HIS A 77 1.84 3.14 -11.13
CA HIS A 77 3.16 2.65 -11.51
C HIS A 77 4.08 3.80 -11.93
N ASP A 78 3.62 4.67 -12.84
CA ASP A 78 4.42 5.79 -13.36
C ASP A 78 4.72 6.83 -12.27
N ALA A 79 3.76 7.09 -11.36
CA ALA A 79 3.99 7.96 -10.21
C ALA A 79 5.05 7.39 -9.27
N LEU A 80 5.06 6.08 -9.02
CA LEU A 80 6.08 5.41 -8.20
C LEU A 80 7.46 5.48 -8.86
N LYS A 81 7.53 5.35 -10.18
CA LYS A 81 8.78 5.35 -10.95
C LYS A 81 9.60 6.63 -10.82
N ILE A 82 8.97 7.76 -10.50
CA ILE A 82 9.67 9.03 -10.30
C ILE A 82 10.26 9.18 -8.89
N LEU A 83 9.93 8.27 -7.96
CA LEU A 83 10.45 8.32 -6.61
C LEU A 83 11.93 7.88 -6.59
N LYS A 84 12.73 8.59 -5.78
CA LYS A 84 14.13 8.23 -5.49
C LYS A 84 14.29 7.61 -4.10
N ILE A 85 13.20 7.44 -3.38
CA ILE A 85 13.14 6.81 -2.07
C ILE A 85 12.79 5.33 -2.20
N PRO A 86 13.17 4.47 -1.25
CA PRO A 86 12.78 3.07 -1.24
C PRO A 86 11.26 2.89 -1.25
N ILE A 87 10.80 1.92 -2.03
CA ILE A 87 9.39 1.56 -2.17
C ILE A 87 9.22 0.10 -1.76
N ILE A 88 8.34 -0.16 -0.82
CA ILE A 88 7.93 -1.51 -0.43
C ILE A 88 6.48 -1.73 -0.84
N GLU A 89 6.25 -2.71 -1.70
CA GLU A 89 4.91 -3.18 -2.01
C GLU A 89 4.43 -4.11 -0.90
N LEU A 90 3.23 -3.89 -0.37
CA LEU A 90 2.65 -4.66 0.72
C LEU A 90 1.30 -5.24 0.31
N HIS A 91 1.09 -6.53 0.55
CA HIS A 91 -0.20 -7.19 0.47
C HIS A 91 -0.52 -7.91 1.78
N ILE A 92 -1.80 -7.90 2.18
CA ILE A 92 -2.26 -8.57 3.41
C ILE A 92 -2.27 -10.09 3.23
N ASN A 93 -2.39 -10.57 2.00
CA ASN A 93 -2.33 -11.99 1.69
C ASN A 93 -1.57 -12.25 0.39
N ASN A 94 -1.15 -13.49 0.20
CA ASN A 94 -0.36 -13.89 -0.96
C ASN A 94 -1.16 -13.75 -2.27
N ILE A 95 -0.73 -12.82 -3.12
CA ILE A 95 -1.36 -12.52 -4.42
C ILE A 95 -1.28 -13.70 -5.38
N TYR A 96 -0.26 -14.54 -5.27
CA TYR A 96 -0.04 -15.71 -6.14
C TYR A 96 -0.98 -16.88 -5.82
N LYS A 97 -1.72 -16.83 -4.71
CA LYS A 97 -2.81 -17.77 -4.39
C LYS A 97 -4.19 -17.28 -4.82
N ARG A 98 -4.25 -16.15 -5.51
CA ARG A 98 -5.50 -15.56 -6.02
C ARG A 98 -5.77 -16.00 -7.46
N VAL A 99 -6.86 -15.49 -8.06
CA VAL A 99 -7.20 -15.69 -9.47
C VAL A 99 -6.11 -15.15 -10.39
N ASP A 100 -5.93 -15.76 -11.54
CA ASP A 100 -4.77 -15.57 -12.44
C ASP A 100 -4.46 -14.11 -12.78
N PHE A 101 -5.48 -13.30 -13.04
CA PHE A 101 -5.27 -11.87 -13.37
C PHE A 101 -4.65 -11.04 -12.22
N ARG A 102 -4.60 -11.60 -11.01
CA ARG A 102 -3.96 -10.98 -9.83
C ARG A 102 -2.53 -11.44 -9.59
N HIS A 103 -2.01 -12.33 -10.41
CA HIS A 103 -0.63 -12.79 -10.28
C HIS A 103 0.39 -11.78 -10.81
N ILE A 104 -0.04 -10.84 -11.65
CA ILE A 104 0.81 -9.79 -12.21
C ILE A 104 0.65 -8.53 -11.37
N SER A 105 1.76 -8.04 -10.81
CA SER A 105 1.83 -6.72 -10.18
C SER A 105 2.58 -5.75 -11.07
N LEU A 106 1.94 -4.64 -11.43
CA LEU A 106 2.61 -3.52 -12.09
C LEU A 106 3.54 -2.77 -11.11
N ILE A 107 3.21 -2.82 -9.80
CA ILE A 107 3.96 -2.11 -8.76
C ILE A 107 5.26 -2.82 -8.44
N SER A 108 5.29 -4.16 -8.44
CA SER A 108 6.51 -4.94 -8.17
C SER A 108 7.67 -4.58 -9.11
N ASN A 109 7.38 -4.12 -10.33
CA ASN A 109 8.40 -3.72 -11.29
C ASN A 109 9.20 -2.47 -10.88
N VAL A 110 8.66 -1.67 -9.96
CA VAL A 110 9.27 -0.41 -9.48
C VAL A 110 9.54 -0.42 -7.98
N ALA A 111 9.04 -1.40 -7.25
CA ALA A 111 9.28 -1.57 -5.83
C ALA A 111 10.67 -2.17 -5.55
N ASN A 112 11.28 -1.79 -4.43
CA ASN A 112 12.53 -2.35 -3.94
C ASN A 112 12.33 -3.67 -3.19
N GLY A 113 11.10 -3.94 -2.75
CA GLY A 113 10.74 -5.17 -2.05
C GLY A 113 9.23 -5.40 -2.03
N LEU A 114 8.87 -6.66 -1.84
CA LEU A 114 7.49 -7.13 -1.76
C LEU A 114 7.29 -7.92 -0.46
N ILE A 115 6.21 -7.62 0.24
CA ILE A 115 5.72 -8.37 1.41
C ILE A 115 4.29 -8.83 1.12
N CYS A 116 4.05 -10.15 1.20
CA CYS A 116 2.71 -10.72 1.05
C CYS A 116 2.55 -12.05 1.81
#